data_b40bc299add7b064de3e063e680d5bc8
#
_entry.id   b40bc299add7b064de3e063e680d5bc8
#
_cell.length_a   1.000
_cell.length_b   1.000
_cell.length_c   1.000
_cell.angle_alpha   90.00
_cell.angle_beta   90.00
_cell.angle_gamma   90.00
#
_symmetry.space_group_name_H-M   'P 1'
#
loop_
_entity.id
_entity.type
_entity.pdbx_description
1 polymer ?
#
loop_
_entity_poly.entity_id
_entity_poly.type
_entity_poly.pdbx_seq_one_letter_code
_entity_poly.pdbx_strand_id
1 'polypeptide(L)'
;MGKVSAMVDGMSDMGTTELGAASTPEQARAAFRDGLVRTTCGIAQGYAQANLMILPKEQAFDFLLFAQRNPKPCPLLEVMEPGVTAPVTAPGADIRTDVPLYRVWKRGELVAEVPDIREYWRSDLVTFVIGCSFTFEFPLMEAGVPVRHITAGRNVPMYDTSIECRSAGAFHSTMVVSMRGIPSTQVADACRISGYYPSVHGAPVCVGDPSAIGIDDIMHPDYGDAPVLEPGDVPVFWACGVTPQAAVMASKPEFAITHAPGHMFITSKRDLEYMV
;
A
#
# COMPACT_ATOMS: atom_id res chain seq x y z
N MET A 1 -60.74 4.63 -29.76
CA MET A 1 -60.15 5.69 -28.92
C MET A 1 -59.72 5.00 -27.60
N GLY A 2 -58.56 4.44 -27.55
CA GLY A 2 -58.04 3.70 -26.39
C GLY A 2 -56.69 4.25 -26.05
N LYS A 3 -56.56 4.79 -24.84
CA LYS A 3 -55.26 5.16 -24.22
C LYS A 3 -54.55 3.91 -23.80
N VAL A 4 -53.37 3.68 -24.37
CA VAL A 4 -52.43 2.68 -23.85
C VAL A 4 -51.47 3.41 -22.91
N SER A 5 -51.63 3.15 -21.61
CA SER A 5 -50.71 3.57 -20.56
C SER A 5 -49.54 2.61 -20.57
N ALA A 6 -48.35 3.06 -20.88
CA ALA A 6 -47.13 2.31 -20.69
C ALA A 6 -46.69 2.47 -19.23
N MET A 7 -46.75 1.37 -18.48
CA MET A 7 -46.04 1.22 -17.21
C MET A 7 -44.54 1.12 -17.51
N VAL A 8 -43.80 2.08 -17.00
CA VAL A 8 -42.36 1.96 -16.85
C VAL A 8 -42.11 1.55 -15.39
N ASP A 9 -41.97 0.25 -15.18
CA ASP A 9 -41.59 -0.29 -13.88
C ASP A 9 -40.08 -0.19 -13.69
N GLY A 10 -39.74 0.47 -12.61
CA GLY A 10 -38.72 0.13 -11.63
C GLY A 10 -37.38 -0.42 -12.13
N MET A 11 -36.50 0.43 -12.68
CA MET A 11 -35.08 0.18 -12.46
C MET A 11 -34.78 0.57 -11.01
N SER A 12 -34.61 -0.44 -10.16
CA SER A 12 -34.08 -0.29 -8.83
C SER A 12 -32.70 0.39 -8.94
N ASP A 13 -32.61 1.57 -8.39
CA ASP A 13 -31.39 2.28 -8.06
C ASP A 13 -30.53 1.36 -7.17
N MET A 14 -29.65 0.58 -7.78
CA MET A 14 -28.56 -0.08 -7.05
C MET A 14 -27.60 1.04 -6.69
N GLY A 15 -27.87 1.66 -5.53
CA GLY A 15 -27.02 2.67 -4.95
C GLY A 15 -25.57 2.21 -5.00
N THR A 16 -24.75 2.91 -5.75
CA THR A 16 -23.29 2.80 -5.68
C THR A 16 -22.90 3.19 -4.27
N THR A 17 -22.77 2.21 -3.39
CA THR A 17 -22.30 2.42 -2.02
C THR A 17 -20.89 2.98 -2.16
N GLU A 18 -20.73 4.27 -1.86
CA GLU A 18 -19.42 4.93 -1.93
C GLU A 18 -18.47 4.22 -0.96
N LEU A 19 -17.34 3.71 -1.49
CA LEU A 19 -16.35 3.03 -0.66
C LEU A 19 -15.76 4.00 0.36
N GLY A 20 -15.68 3.56 1.61
CA GLY A 20 -15.15 4.36 2.70
C GLY A 20 -14.73 3.52 3.92
N ALA A 21 -14.62 4.17 5.06
CA ALA A 21 -14.15 3.59 6.30
C ALA A 21 -14.96 2.34 6.75
N ALA A 22 -16.28 2.37 6.56
CA ALA A 22 -17.18 1.30 6.97
C ALA A 22 -17.31 0.16 5.93
N SER A 23 -16.67 0.26 4.77
CA SER A 23 -16.71 -0.80 3.75
C SER A 23 -16.01 -2.07 4.24
N THR A 24 -16.51 -3.22 3.81
CA THR A 24 -15.79 -4.47 4.06
C THR A 24 -14.68 -4.67 3.01
N PRO A 25 -13.65 -5.49 3.30
CA PRO A 25 -12.63 -5.85 2.33
C PRO A 25 -13.21 -6.45 1.04
N GLU A 26 -14.25 -7.28 1.16
CA GLU A 26 -14.92 -7.94 0.05
C GLU A 26 -15.61 -6.91 -0.86
N GLN A 27 -16.30 -5.92 -0.27
CA GLN A 27 -16.93 -4.82 -1.02
C GLN A 27 -15.88 -4.00 -1.77
N ALA A 28 -14.77 -3.68 -1.10
CA ALA A 28 -13.70 -2.92 -1.72
C ALA A 28 -13.07 -3.68 -2.90
N ARG A 29 -12.69 -4.95 -2.69
CA ARG A 29 -12.12 -5.79 -3.74
C ARG A 29 -13.08 -6.01 -4.91
N ALA A 30 -14.39 -6.20 -4.64
CA ALA A 30 -15.39 -6.32 -5.70
C ALA A 30 -15.45 -5.05 -6.57
N ALA A 31 -15.46 -3.88 -5.95
CA ALA A 31 -15.48 -2.61 -6.70
C ALA A 31 -14.19 -2.41 -7.53
N PHE A 32 -13.02 -2.83 -7.04
CA PHE A 32 -11.78 -2.77 -7.80
C PHE A 32 -11.82 -3.74 -9.00
N ARG A 33 -12.31 -4.96 -8.80
CA ARG A 33 -12.51 -5.95 -9.87
C ARG A 33 -13.47 -5.44 -10.94
N ASP A 34 -14.44 -4.63 -10.56
CA ASP A 34 -15.40 -3.97 -11.45
C ASP A 34 -14.82 -2.69 -12.11
N GLY A 35 -13.54 -2.39 -11.87
CA GLY A 35 -12.79 -1.33 -12.55
C GLY A 35 -12.72 0.01 -11.81
N LEU A 36 -13.09 0.07 -10.51
CA LEU A 36 -12.90 1.29 -9.73
C LEU A 36 -11.40 1.52 -9.47
N VAL A 37 -10.86 2.64 -9.96
CA VAL A 37 -9.49 3.08 -9.71
C VAL A 37 -9.49 4.27 -8.76
N ARG A 38 -8.96 4.07 -7.56
CA ARG A 38 -8.74 5.13 -6.56
C ARG A 38 -7.75 4.67 -5.50
N THR A 39 -7.18 5.63 -4.75
CA THR A 39 -6.36 5.32 -3.57
C THR A 39 -7.18 4.60 -2.50
N THR A 40 -6.54 3.68 -1.77
CA THR A 40 -7.20 2.86 -0.73
C THR A 40 -7.10 3.48 0.67
N CYS A 41 -6.49 4.64 0.78
CA CYS A 41 -6.39 5.39 2.02
C CYS A 41 -7.79 5.62 2.65
N GLY A 42 -7.97 5.23 3.90
CA GLY A 42 -9.23 5.38 4.62
C GLY A 42 -10.35 4.40 4.23
N ILE A 43 -10.11 3.45 3.32
CA ILE A 43 -11.08 2.40 2.96
C ILE A 43 -10.93 1.20 3.88
N ALA A 44 -12.05 0.57 4.27
CA ALA A 44 -12.10 -0.65 5.09
C ALA A 44 -11.26 -0.53 6.37
N GLN A 45 -11.49 0.52 7.16
CA GLN A 45 -10.76 0.76 8.40
C GLN A 45 -10.86 -0.43 9.36
N GLY A 46 -9.75 -0.71 10.06
CA GLY A 46 -9.60 -1.87 10.93
C GLY A 46 -9.23 -3.16 10.20
N TYR A 47 -8.97 -3.11 8.88
CA TYR A 47 -8.44 -4.21 8.10
C TYR A 47 -7.07 -3.86 7.51
N ALA A 48 -6.16 -4.84 7.54
CA ALA A 48 -4.81 -4.65 7.05
C ALA A 48 -4.77 -4.48 5.53
N GLN A 49 -4.01 -3.50 5.10
CA GLN A 49 -3.69 -3.26 3.71
C GLN A 49 -2.27 -3.71 3.41
N ALA A 50 -2.02 -4.15 2.19
CA ALA A 50 -0.74 -4.71 1.80
C ALA A 50 -0.22 -4.16 0.48
N ASN A 51 1.11 -4.03 0.41
CA ASN A 51 1.84 -3.81 -0.80
C ASN A 51 2.03 -5.13 -1.56
N LEU A 52 2.20 -5.07 -2.87
CA LEU A 52 2.46 -6.24 -3.69
C LEU A 52 3.78 -6.11 -4.45
N MET A 53 4.51 -7.22 -4.47
CA MET A 53 5.61 -7.47 -5.39
C MET A 53 5.38 -8.83 -6.05
N ILE A 54 5.39 -8.89 -7.38
CA ILE A 54 5.16 -10.10 -8.15
C ILE A 54 6.33 -10.27 -9.12
N LEU A 55 7.02 -11.40 -9.03
CA LEU A 55 8.27 -11.67 -9.76
C LEU A 55 8.28 -13.08 -10.34
N PRO A 56 9.00 -13.32 -11.44
CA PRO A 56 9.33 -14.67 -11.86
C PRO A 56 10.04 -15.45 -10.75
N LYS A 57 9.77 -16.75 -10.65
CA LYS A 57 10.34 -17.61 -9.58
C LYS A 57 11.88 -17.64 -9.56
N GLU A 58 12.53 -17.43 -10.70
CA GLU A 58 13.99 -17.36 -10.82
C GLU A 58 14.58 -16.21 -10.01
N GLN A 59 13.79 -15.13 -9.78
CA GLN A 59 14.19 -13.95 -9.02
C GLN A 59 13.58 -13.92 -7.60
N ALA A 60 12.62 -14.81 -7.35
CA ALA A 60 11.84 -14.80 -6.10
C ALA A 60 12.70 -15.08 -4.86
N PHE A 61 13.70 -15.98 -4.95
CA PHE A 61 14.59 -16.25 -3.82
C PHE A 61 15.45 -15.03 -3.46
N ASP A 62 16.02 -14.35 -4.45
CA ASP A 62 16.82 -13.15 -4.20
C ASP A 62 15.97 -12.04 -3.58
N PHE A 63 14.73 -11.85 -4.05
CA PHE A 63 13.82 -10.90 -3.45
C PHE A 63 13.37 -11.30 -2.04
N LEU A 64 13.09 -12.57 -1.80
CA LEU A 64 12.80 -13.09 -0.46
C LEU A 64 13.93 -12.77 0.51
N LEU A 65 15.18 -13.01 0.08
CA LEU A 65 16.37 -12.71 0.88
C LEU A 65 16.54 -11.19 1.08
N PHE A 66 16.24 -10.38 0.06
CA PHE A 66 16.22 -8.92 0.18
C PHE A 66 15.19 -8.47 1.23
N ALA A 67 13.96 -8.97 1.17
CA ALA A 67 12.91 -8.65 2.14
C ALA A 67 13.28 -9.11 3.56
N GLN A 68 13.84 -10.32 3.71
CA GLN A 68 14.30 -10.84 5.00
C GLN A 68 15.45 -10.02 5.61
N ARG A 69 16.33 -9.45 4.77
CA ARG A 69 17.43 -8.57 5.21
C ARG A 69 16.95 -7.16 5.56
N ASN A 70 15.79 -6.77 5.04
CA ASN A 70 15.19 -5.45 5.19
C ASN A 70 13.74 -5.56 5.70
N PRO A 71 13.52 -6.18 6.88
CA PRO A 71 12.16 -6.49 7.35
C PRO A 71 11.36 -5.24 7.68
N LYS A 72 12.00 -4.10 7.91
CA LYS A 72 11.32 -2.86 8.23
C LYS A 72 10.63 -2.23 7.01
N PRO A 73 11.27 -2.01 5.84
CA PRO A 73 10.60 -1.54 4.63
C PRO A 73 9.87 -2.66 3.86
N CYS A 74 10.20 -3.94 4.07
CA CYS A 74 9.64 -5.08 3.36
C CYS A 74 9.12 -6.17 4.31
N PRO A 75 8.21 -5.85 5.26
CA PRO A 75 7.68 -6.85 6.19
C PRO A 75 6.74 -7.81 5.46
N LEU A 76 7.16 -9.06 5.29
CA LEU A 76 6.39 -10.07 4.57
C LEU A 76 5.20 -10.56 5.40
N LEU A 77 4.00 -10.49 4.84
CA LEU A 77 2.79 -11.07 5.40
C LEU A 77 2.48 -12.46 4.81
N GLU A 78 2.74 -12.61 3.50
CA GLU A 78 2.53 -13.86 2.77
C GLU A 78 3.48 -13.93 1.57
N VAL A 79 3.93 -15.13 1.23
CA VAL A 79 4.60 -15.43 -0.03
C VAL A 79 3.82 -16.55 -0.69
N MET A 80 3.24 -16.25 -1.86
CA MET A 80 2.39 -17.20 -2.58
C MET A 80 3.22 -18.09 -3.50
N GLU A 81 2.85 -19.35 -3.60
CA GLU A 81 3.46 -20.28 -4.53
C GLU A 81 3.34 -19.80 -6.00
N PRO A 82 4.25 -20.23 -6.90
CA PRO A 82 4.22 -19.83 -8.29
C PRO A 82 2.86 -20.09 -8.95
N GLY A 83 2.32 -19.05 -9.62
CA GLY A 83 1.05 -19.11 -10.34
C GLY A 83 -0.22 -19.08 -9.49
N VAL A 84 -0.10 -19.15 -8.16
CA VAL A 84 -1.26 -19.04 -7.26
C VAL A 84 -1.83 -17.62 -7.30
N THR A 85 -3.15 -17.49 -7.37
CA THR A 85 -3.85 -16.21 -7.51
C THR A 85 -4.72 -15.86 -6.31
N ALA A 86 -5.00 -16.82 -5.43
CA ALA A 86 -5.84 -16.66 -4.25
C ALA A 86 -4.98 -16.60 -2.98
N PRO A 87 -4.79 -15.42 -2.35
CA PRO A 87 -3.99 -15.29 -1.14
C PRO A 87 -4.72 -15.84 0.09
N VAL A 88 -3.97 -16.43 1.01
CA VAL A 88 -4.50 -16.92 2.30
C VAL A 88 -4.93 -15.75 3.20
N THR A 89 -4.26 -14.61 3.09
CA THR A 89 -4.61 -13.37 3.82
C THR A 89 -5.94 -12.75 3.38
N ALA A 90 -6.50 -13.19 2.25
CA ALA A 90 -7.79 -12.72 1.74
C ALA A 90 -8.55 -13.85 1.00
N PRO A 91 -9.17 -14.78 1.71
CA PRO A 91 -9.93 -15.86 1.10
C PRO A 91 -10.99 -15.35 0.11
N GLY A 92 -11.06 -15.96 -1.09
CA GLY A 92 -11.98 -15.58 -2.16
C GLY A 92 -11.53 -14.36 -2.99
N ALA A 93 -10.36 -13.77 -2.71
CA ALA A 93 -9.77 -12.75 -3.55
C ALA A 93 -9.02 -13.35 -4.74
N ASP A 94 -8.87 -12.54 -5.79
CA ASP A 94 -7.97 -12.80 -6.92
C ASP A 94 -6.93 -11.66 -6.99
N ILE A 95 -5.67 -12.00 -6.74
CA ILE A 95 -4.58 -11.02 -6.69
C ILE A 95 -4.36 -10.30 -8.02
N ARG A 96 -4.98 -10.76 -9.11
CA ARG A 96 -4.84 -10.19 -10.47
C ARG A 96 -5.82 -9.06 -10.76
N THR A 97 -6.89 -8.93 -9.97
CA THR A 97 -8.01 -8.01 -10.23
C THR A 97 -8.48 -7.22 -9.01
N ASP A 98 -8.08 -7.63 -7.81
CA ASP A 98 -8.61 -7.12 -6.55
C ASP A 98 -7.76 -5.99 -5.92
N VAL A 99 -6.95 -5.35 -6.74
CA VAL A 99 -6.17 -4.13 -6.43
C VAL A 99 -6.58 -3.04 -7.41
N PRO A 100 -6.79 -1.80 -6.96
CA PRO A 100 -7.36 -0.77 -7.84
C PRO A 100 -6.44 -0.36 -9.00
N LEU A 101 -5.10 -0.49 -8.84
CA LEU A 101 -4.15 -0.15 -9.90
C LEU A 101 -2.82 -0.88 -9.68
N TYR A 102 -2.33 -1.52 -10.75
CA TYR A 102 -1.03 -2.17 -10.81
C TYR A 102 -0.07 -1.41 -11.70
N ARG A 103 1.22 -1.62 -11.46
CA ARG A 103 2.34 -1.20 -12.30
C ARG A 103 3.06 -2.42 -12.86
N VAL A 104 3.21 -2.47 -14.18
CA VAL A 104 3.97 -3.51 -14.87
C VAL A 104 5.32 -2.96 -15.30
N TRP A 105 6.37 -3.67 -14.95
CA TRP A 105 7.75 -3.27 -15.14
C TRP A 105 8.48 -4.23 -16.08
N LYS A 106 9.29 -3.70 -16.97
CA LYS A 106 10.24 -4.47 -17.78
C LYS A 106 11.61 -3.82 -17.69
N ARG A 107 12.61 -4.54 -17.21
CA ARG A 107 14.00 -4.05 -17.04
C ARG A 107 14.08 -2.73 -16.26
N GLY A 108 13.25 -2.61 -15.22
CA GLY A 108 13.18 -1.42 -14.37
C GLY A 108 12.40 -0.24 -14.94
N GLU A 109 11.87 -0.37 -16.15
CA GLU A 109 11.03 0.66 -16.78
C GLU A 109 9.54 0.35 -16.59
N LEU A 110 8.76 1.35 -16.22
CA LEU A 110 7.30 1.25 -16.14
C LEU A 110 6.72 1.18 -17.55
N VAL A 111 6.09 0.04 -17.89
CA VAL A 111 5.53 -0.18 -19.24
C VAL A 111 4.00 -0.10 -19.27
N ALA A 112 3.32 -0.29 -18.15
CA ALA A 112 1.87 -0.13 -18.05
C ALA A 112 1.42 0.17 -16.62
N GLU A 113 0.33 0.93 -16.49
CA GLU A 113 -0.50 1.03 -15.30
C GLU A 113 -1.90 0.55 -15.66
N VAL A 114 -2.36 -0.51 -14.99
CA VAL A 114 -3.60 -1.21 -15.35
C VAL A 114 -4.37 -1.67 -14.11
N PRO A 115 -5.72 -1.72 -14.13
CA PRO A 115 -6.52 -2.25 -13.03
C PRO A 115 -6.60 -3.79 -13.03
N ASP A 116 -6.13 -4.45 -14.08
CA ASP A 116 -6.23 -5.89 -14.30
C ASP A 116 -4.94 -6.41 -14.94
N ILE A 117 -4.32 -7.41 -14.29
CA ILE A 117 -3.04 -7.98 -14.76
C ILE A 117 -3.17 -9.38 -15.33
N ARG A 118 -4.38 -9.87 -15.63
CA ARG A 118 -4.59 -11.22 -16.18
C ARG A 118 -3.85 -11.43 -17.50
N GLU A 119 -3.71 -10.41 -18.34
CA GLU A 119 -2.95 -10.47 -19.59
C GLU A 119 -1.42 -10.59 -19.37
N TYR A 120 -0.94 -10.16 -18.19
CA TYR A 120 0.48 -10.21 -17.82
C TYR A 120 0.80 -11.44 -16.97
N TRP A 121 -0.25 -12.17 -16.53
CA TRP A 121 -0.10 -13.28 -15.60
C TRP A 121 0.55 -14.50 -16.24
N ARG A 122 1.50 -15.11 -15.54
CA ARG A 122 2.18 -16.33 -15.93
C ARG A 122 2.21 -17.30 -14.75
N SER A 123 2.28 -18.59 -15.04
CA SER A 123 2.30 -19.66 -14.03
C SER A 123 3.60 -19.74 -13.22
N ASP A 124 4.64 -19.00 -13.62
CA ASP A 124 5.92 -18.93 -12.91
C ASP A 124 6.01 -17.74 -11.94
N LEU A 125 4.98 -16.90 -11.85
CA LEU A 125 4.99 -15.71 -11.02
C LEU A 125 4.75 -16.05 -9.55
N VAL A 126 5.62 -15.54 -8.68
CA VAL A 126 5.57 -15.58 -7.23
C VAL A 126 5.10 -14.23 -6.72
N THR A 127 4.07 -14.21 -5.89
CA THR A 127 3.54 -12.98 -5.27
C THR A 127 4.00 -12.85 -3.83
N PHE A 128 4.55 -11.70 -3.49
CA PHE A 128 4.87 -11.28 -2.13
C PHE A 128 3.84 -10.26 -1.66
N VAL A 129 3.14 -10.59 -0.60
CA VAL A 129 2.22 -9.68 0.10
C VAL A 129 3.00 -9.05 1.25
N ILE A 130 3.15 -7.74 1.23
CA ILE A 130 4.03 -6.98 2.12
C ILE A 130 3.19 -6.00 2.93
N GLY A 131 3.42 -5.90 4.23
CA GLY A 131 2.67 -5.00 5.11
C GLY A 131 2.74 -3.54 4.66
N CYS A 132 1.72 -2.78 5.02
CA CYS A 132 1.57 -1.37 4.67
C CYS A 132 1.29 -0.53 5.92
N SER A 133 1.87 0.68 5.95
CA SER A 133 1.68 1.64 7.03
C SER A 133 0.22 2.13 7.19
N PHE A 134 -0.64 1.97 6.18
CA PHE A 134 -2.06 2.27 6.30
C PHE A 134 -2.75 1.42 7.37
N THR A 135 -2.22 0.23 7.67
CA THR A 135 -2.74 -0.66 8.70
C THR A 135 -2.68 -0.04 10.11
N PHE A 136 -1.63 0.70 10.47
CA PHE A 136 -1.55 1.34 11.79
C PHE A 136 -2.20 2.74 11.85
N GLU A 137 -2.69 3.28 10.73
CA GLU A 137 -3.33 4.60 10.71
C GLU A 137 -4.66 4.61 11.48
N PHE A 138 -5.45 3.54 11.36
CA PHE A 138 -6.69 3.43 12.12
C PHE A 138 -6.43 3.39 13.64
N PRO A 139 -5.52 2.56 14.19
CA PRO A 139 -5.10 2.66 15.60
C PRO A 139 -4.58 4.04 16.04
N LEU A 140 -3.88 4.78 15.18
CA LEU A 140 -3.48 6.16 15.48
C LEU A 140 -4.70 7.07 15.66
N MET A 141 -5.65 7.00 14.72
CA MET A 141 -6.88 7.82 14.77
C MET A 141 -7.76 7.47 15.96
N GLU A 142 -7.91 6.18 16.30
CA GLU A 142 -8.62 5.71 17.52
C GLU A 142 -8.01 6.28 18.80
N ALA A 143 -6.68 6.48 18.82
CA ALA A 143 -5.97 7.10 19.94
C ALA A 143 -5.99 8.64 19.89
N GLY A 144 -6.70 9.25 18.94
CA GLY A 144 -6.80 10.70 18.78
C GLY A 144 -5.60 11.35 18.10
N VAL A 145 -4.67 10.57 17.51
CA VAL A 145 -3.55 11.09 16.72
C VAL A 145 -4.06 11.37 15.31
N PRO A 146 -3.97 12.61 14.80
CA PRO A 146 -4.51 12.95 13.49
C PRO A 146 -3.71 12.33 12.35
N VAL A 147 -4.40 11.78 11.36
CA VAL A 147 -3.83 11.33 10.09
C VAL A 147 -4.33 12.26 9.00
N ARG A 148 -3.63 13.36 8.79
CA ARG A 148 -4.11 14.54 8.06
C ARG A 148 -4.38 14.30 6.59
N HIS A 149 -3.61 13.45 5.91
CA HIS A 149 -3.84 13.14 4.50
C HIS A 149 -5.18 12.42 4.29
N ILE A 150 -5.63 11.56 5.24
CA ILE A 150 -6.95 10.93 5.18
C ILE A 150 -8.05 11.98 5.23
N THR A 151 -8.00 12.88 6.22
CA THR A 151 -9.02 13.93 6.37
C THR A 151 -9.04 14.93 5.23
N ALA A 152 -7.90 15.12 4.55
CA ALA A 152 -7.76 15.98 3.38
C ALA A 152 -8.09 15.28 2.05
N GLY A 153 -8.40 13.97 2.05
CA GLY A 153 -8.66 13.19 0.84
C GLY A 153 -7.45 13.09 -0.10
N ARG A 154 -6.23 13.09 0.46
CA ARG A 154 -4.95 13.03 -0.27
C ARG A 154 -4.26 11.69 -0.07
N ASN A 155 -3.36 11.36 -0.99
CA ASN A 155 -2.44 10.24 -0.80
C ASN A 155 -1.31 10.65 0.16
N VAL A 156 -0.78 9.70 0.92
CA VAL A 156 0.34 9.95 1.83
C VAL A 156 1.58 10.39 1.07
N PRO A 157 2.33 11.42 1.51
CA PRO A 157 3.60 11.79 0.91
C PRO A 157 4.67 10.74 1.21
N MET A 158 5.45 10.39 0.17
CA MET A 158 6.52 9.40 0.27
C MET A 158 7.79 9.94 -0.37
N TYR A 159 8.94 9.58 0.21
CA TYR A 159 10.25 10.14 -0.14
C TYR A 159 11.30 9.04 -0.28
N ASP A 160 12.13 9.15 -1.29
CA ASP A 160 13.39 8.43 -1.36
C ASP A 160 14.34 8.97 -0.28
N THR A 161 15.14 8.10 0.33
CA THR A 161 16.06 8.49 1.39
C THR A 161 17.48 8.07 1.09
N SER A 162 18.44 8.54 1.91
CA SER A 162 19.83 8.08 1.91
C SER A 162 20.06 6.78 2.70
N ILE A 163 19.02 6.19 3.28
CA ILE A 163 19.12 4.97 4.09
C ILE A 163 19.27 3.77 3.16
N GLU A 164 20.46 3.17 3.13
CA GLU A 164 20.75 2.01 2.30
C GLU A 164 20.04 0.74 2.79
N CYS A 165 19.40 0.02 1.87
CA CYS A 165 18.91 -1.32 2.09
C CYS A 165 20.04 -2.35 1.91
N ARG A 166 20.00 -3.45 2.68
CA ARG A 166 20.95 -4.56 2.54
C ARG A 166 20.64 -5.36 1.27
N SER A 167 21.55 -5.35 0.31
CA SER A 167 21.39 -6.03 -0.98
C SER A 167 21.27 -7.54 -0.86
N ALA A 168 20.58 -8.17 -1.81
CA ALA A 168 20.49 -9.62 -1.96
C ALA A 168 20.36 -10.00 -3.44
N GLY A 169 21.28 -10.84 -3.95
CA GLY A 169 21.35 -11.10 -5.38
C GLY A 169 21.47 -9.79 -6.18
N ALA A 170 20.60 -9.61 -7.15
CA ALA A 170 20.54 -8.39 -7.92
C ALA A 170 19.79 -7.24 -7.22
N PHE A 171 18.96 -7.53 -6.20
CA PHE A 171 18.12 -6.53 -5.55
C PHE A 171 18.92 -5.62 -4.61
N HIS A 172 18.79 -4.33 -4.84
CA HIS A 172 19.36 -3.24 -4.04
C HIS A 172 18.50 -1.99 -4.20
N SER A 173 18.45 -1.16 -3.18
CA SER A 173 17.86 0.20 -3.22
C SER A 173 18.17 0.95 -1.93
N THR A 174 17.81 2.23 -1.90
CA THR A 174 17.60 2.95 -0.65
C THR A 174 16.18 2.69 -0.12
N MET A 175 15.95 3.01 1.15
CA MET A 175 14.63 2.92 1.77
C MET A 175 13.75 4.08 1.32
N VAL A 176 12.52 3.80 0.93
CA VAL A 176 11.47 4.81 0.80
C VAL A 176 10.78 4.95 2.15
N VAL A 177 10.41 6.17 2.52
CA VAL A 177 9.64 6.46 3.72
C VAL A 177 8.33 7.16 3.37
N SER A 178 7.31 6.96 4.19
CA SER A 178 6.08 7.76 4.18
C SER A 178 6.05 8.71 5.38
N MET A 179 5.57 9.93 5.20
CA MET A 179 5.57 10.93 6.26
C MET A 179 4.17 11.32 6.70
N ARG A 180 4.03 11.59 8.01
CA ARG A 180 2.85 12.24 8.58
C ARG A 180 3.28 13.39 9.48
N GLY A 181 2.58 14.53 9.37
CA GLY A 181 2.69 15.62 10.32
C GLY A 181 1.94 15.26 11.61
N ILE A 182 2.67 15.15 12.71
CA ILE A 182 2.12 14.75 14.01
C ILE A 182 2.27 15.92 14.99
N PRO A 183 1.21 16.32 15.70
CA PRO A 183 1.34 17.32 16.76
C PRO A 183 2.46 16.94 17.73
N SER A 184 3.32 17.90 18.09
CA SER A 184 4.52 17.64 18.91
C SER A 184 4.21 16.92 20.24
N THR A 185 3.03 17.16 20.80
CA THR A 185 2.55 16.52 22.04
C THR A 185 2.15 15.06 21.87
N GLN A 186 1.92 14.61 20.62
CA GLN A 186 1.44 13.25 20.29
C GLN A 186 2.49 12.39 19.59
N VAL A 187 3.70 12.91 19.33
CA VAL A 187 4.77 12.17 18.65
C VAL A 187 5.13 10.88 19.40
N ALA A 188 5.23 10.94 20.74
CA ALA A 188 5.54 9.77 21.57
C ALA A 188 4.46 8.68 21.44
N ASP A 189 3.18 9.06 21.41
CA ASP A 189 2.07 8.13 21.21
C ASP A 189 2.07 7.55 19.80
N ALA A 190 2.31 8.36 18.78
CA ALA A 190 2.42 7.87 17.39
C ALA A 190 3.54 6.83 17.25
N CYS A 191 4.71 7.07 17.83
CA CYS A 191 5.82 6.13 17.84
C CYS A 191 5.48 4.84 18.60
N ARG A 192 4.87 4.95 19.77
CA ARG A 192 4.48 3.82 20.61
C ARG A 192 3.42 2.96 19.93
N ILE A 193 2.34 3.58 19.42
CA ILE A 193 1.22 2.86 18.80
C ILE A 193 1.72 2.13 17.55
N SER A 194 2.38 2.82 16.61
CA SER A 194 2.90 2.16 15.41
C SER A 194 3.95 1.10 15.73
N GLY A 195 4.70 1.27 16.83
CA GLY A 195 5.69 0.31 17.31
C GLY A 195 5.12 -1.07 17.65
N TYR A 196 3.84 -1.16 18.00
CA TYR A 196 3.15 -2.44 18.22
C TYR A 196 2.83 -3.21 16.92
N TYR A 197 3.10 -2.65 15.75
CA TYR A 197 2.77 -3.23 14.45
C TYR A 197 4.02 -3.50 13.58
N PRO A 198 5.00 -4.28 14.05
CA PRO A 198 6.26 -4.50 13.32
C PRO A 198 6.06 -5.14 11.94
N SER A 199 5.01 -5.96 11.78
CA SER A 199 4.66 -6.60 10.50
C SER A 199 4.09 -5.64 9.45
N VAL A 200 3.88 -4.37 9.80
CA VAL A 200 3.41 -3.32 8.88
C VAL A 200 4.23 -2.04 9.07
N HIS A 201 5.57 -2.22 9.12
CA HIS A 201 6.64 -1.25 9.26
C HIS A 201 6.98 -0.80 10.69
N GLY A 202 6.10 -0.98 11.69
CA GLY A 202 6.39 -0.68 13.10
C GLY A 202 6.65 0.81 13.39
N ALA A 203 7.51 1.08 14.38
CA ALA A 203 7.88 2.43 14.78
C ALA A 203 8.58 3.23 13.66
N PRO A 204 8.55 4.58 13.71
CA PRO A 204 9.20 5.43 12.72
C PRO A 204 10.71 5.17 12.60
N VAL A 205 11.29 5.57 11.47
CA VAL A 205 12.74 5.55 11.22
C VAL A 205 13.39 6.90 11.46
N CYS A 206 12.62 7.99 11.36
CA CYS A 206 13.09 9.34 11.63
C CYS A 206 11.96 10.19 12.21
N VAL A 207 12.29 11.11 13.11
CA VAL A 207 11.38 12.08 13.72
C VAL A 207 12.05 13.46 13.68
N GLY A 208 11.37 14.43 13.12
CA GLY A 208 11.81 15.83 13.07
C GLY A 208 12.60 16.13 11.82
N ASP A 209 13.93 16.14 11.90
CA ASP A 209 14.78 16.63 10.82
C ASP A 209 14.84 15.69 9.60
N PRO A 210 14.22 16.06 8.45
CA PRO A 210 14.25 15.26 7.22
C PRO A 210 15.64 15.15 6.60
N SER A 211 16.50 16.13 6.79
CA SER A 211 17.85 16.14 6.24
C SER A 211 18.72 14.99 6.79
N ALA A 212 18.42 14.52 8.00
CA ALA A 212 19.09 13.36 8.62
C ALA A 212 18.92 12.06 7.83
N ILE A 213 17.93 11.99 6.93
CA ILE A 213 17.67 10.85 6.05
C ILE A 213 17.73 11.22 4.56
N GLY A 214 18.33 12.37 4.24
CA GLY A 214 18.58 12.82 2.87
C GLY A 214 17.37 13.41 2.15
N ILE A 215 16.37 13.91 2.88
CA ILE A 215 15.23 14.62 2.29
C ILE A 215 15.46 16.12 2.42
N ASP A 216 15.58 16.80 1.29
CA ASP A 216 15.88 18.24 1.24
C ASP A 216 14.61 19.09 1.41
N ASP A 217 13.48 18.67 0.83
CA ASP A 217 12.22 19.42 0.86
C ASP A 217 11.02 18.50 1.02
N ILE A 218 10.40 18.54 2.20
CA ILE A 218 9.20 17.72 2.49
C ILE A 218 7.95 18.16 1.72
N MET A 219 7.94 19.36 1.13
CA MET A 219 6.79 19.84 0.34
C MET A 219 6.78 19.26 -1.07
N HIS A 220 7.87 18.64 -1.52
CA HIS A 220 8.02 18.00 -2.83
C HIS A 220 8.32 16.49 -2.68
N PRO A 221 7.29 15.66 -2.37
CA PRO A 221 7.49 14.22 -2.24
C PRO A 221 7.79 13.57 -3.60
N ASP A 222 8.56 12.47 -3.60
CA ASP A 222 8.85 11.69 -4.80
C ASP A 222 7.61 10.90 -5.27
N TYR A 223 6.73 10.52 -4.31
CA TYR A 223 5.47 9.83 -4.59
C TYR A 223 4.36 10.36 -3.68
N GLY A 224 3.10 10.22 -4.14
CA GLY A 224 1.93 10.70 -3.40
C GLY A 224 1.70 12.19 -3.56
N ASP A 225 0.99 12.78 -2.60
CA ASP A 225 0.62 14.19 -2.62
C ASP A 225 1.46 14.99 -1.63
N ALA A 226 1.58 16.31 -1.84
CA ALA A 226 2.24 17.20 -0.90
C ALA A 226 1.62 17.09 0.50
N PRO A 227 2.42 17.12 1.58
CA PRO A 227 1.93 16.93 2.94
C PRO A 227 0.95 18.02 3.38
N VAL A 228 0.02 17.62 4.24
CA VAL A 228 -0.82 18.55 4.99
C VAL A 228 -0.21 18.71 6.38
N LEU A 229 0.25 19.91 6.69
CA LEU A 229 0.88 20.26 7.97
C LEU A 229 0.12 21.39 8.64
N GLU A 230 0.08 21.36 9.96
CA GLU A 230 -0.43 22.44 10.79
C GLU A 230 0.68 23.01 11.70
N PRO A 231 0.54 24.24 12.18
CA PRO A 231 1.50 24.81 13.11
C PRO A 231 1.72 23.93 14.34
N GLY A 232 2.99 23.59 14.61
CA GLY A 232 3.39 22.71 15.71
C GLY A 232 3.43 21.23 15.38
N ASP A 233 3.14 20.84 14.12
CA ASP A 233 3.38 19.47 13.65
C ASP A 233 4.88 19.20 13.50
N VAL A 234 5.26 18.00 13.88
CA VAL A 234 6.58 17.42 13.66
C VAL A 234 6.46 16.41 12.53
N PRO A 235 7.31 16.47 11.49
CA PRO A 235 7.34 15.44 10.47
C PRO A 235 7.88 14.14 11.07
N VAL A 236 7.12 13.07 10.90
CA VAL A 236 7.49 11.73 11.38
C VAL A 236 7.48 10.78 10.19
N PHE A 237 8.55 10.01 10.03
CA PHE A 237 8.82 9.20 8.85
C PHE A 237 8.83 7.71 9.19
N TRP A 238 8.01 6.94 8.50
CA TRP A 238 7.95 5.49 8.60
C TRP A 238 8.50 4.83 7.34
N ALA A 239 9.15 3.69 7.47
CA ALA A 239 9.49 2.86 6.31
C ALA A 239 8.23 2.59 5.47
N CYS A 240 8.38 2.49 4.17
CA CYS A 240 7.27 2.38 3.22
C CYS A 240 7.46 1.17 2.28
N GLY A 241 6.34 0.50 2.00
CA GLY A 241 6.30 -0.61 1.04
C GLY A 241 6.44 -0.20 -0.43
N VAL A 242 6.69 1.08 -0.72
CA VAL A 242 7.19 1.52 -2.04
C VAL A 242 8.69 1.19 -2.20
N THR A 243 9.43 0.90 -1.13
CA THR A 243 10.84 0.45 -1.20
C THR A 243 11.03 -0.73 -2.18
N PRO A 244 10.19 -1.78 -2.23
CA PRO A 244 10.25 -2.79 -3.27
C PRO A 244 10.18 -2.26 -4.71
N GLN A 245 9.39 -1.20 -4.96
CA GLN A 245 9.33 -0.57 -6.30
C GLN A 245 10.65 0.16 -6.62
N ALA A 246 11.22 0.87 -5.64
CA ALA A 246 12.56 1.46 -5.79
C ALA A 246 13.61 0.37 -6.08
N ALA A 247 13.52 -0.80 -5.42
CA ALA A 247 14.40 -1.93 -5.70
C ALA A 247 14.21 -2.47 -7.12
N VAL A 248 12.98 -2.51 -7.67
CA VAL A 248 12.73 -2.88 -9.08
C VAL A 248 13.37 -1.88 -10.04
N MET A 249 13.20 -0.59 -9.80
CA MET A 249 13.80 0.44 -10.64
C MET A 249 15.33 0.39 -10.63
N ALA A 250 15.94 0.18 -9.46
CA ALA A 250 17.39 0.10 -9.31
C ALA A 250 17.97 -1.20 -9.88
N SER A 251 17.35 -2.35 -9.59
CA SER A 251 17.86 -3.69 -9.92
C SER A 251 17.50 -4.15 -11.33
N LYS A 252 16.52 -3.50 -11.96
CA LYS A 252 16.08 -3.71 -13.35
C LYS A 252 15.79 -5.17 -13.68
N PRO A 253 14.96 -5.90 -12.90
CA PRO A 253 14.59 -7.26 -13.22
C PRO A 253 13.95 -7.32 -14.63
N GLU A 254 14.05 -8.45 -15.30
CA GLU A 254 13.48 -8.60 -16.65
C GLU A 254 11.97 -8.31 -16.66
N PHE A 255 11.29 -8.74 -15.60
CA PHE A 255 9.86 -8.52 -15.43
C PHE A 255 9.50 -8.40 -13.94
N ALA A 256 8.59 -7.47 -13.60
CA ALA A 256 7.97 -7.37 -12.30
C ALA A 256 6.57 -6.76 -12.42
N ILE A 257 5.70 -7.06 -11.45
CA ILE A 257 4.44 -6.32 -11.25
C ILE A 257 4.41 -5.86 -9.80
N THR A 258 3.95 -4.63 -9.59
CA THR A 258 3.68 -4.05 -8.25
C THR A 258 2.29 -3.45 -8.21
N HIS A 259 1.77 -3.16 -7.03
CA HIS A 259 0.66 -2.20 -6.92
C HIS A 259 1.17 -0.79 -7.29
N ALA A 260 0.28 0.13 -7.67
CA ALA A 260 0.62 1.55 -7.77
C ALA A 260 0.65 2.20 -6.36
N PRO A 261 1.53 3.19 -6.08
CA PRO A 261 1.58 3.85 -4.78
C PRO A 261 0.21 4.35 -4.31
N GLY A 262 -0.18 4.01 -3.08
CA GLY A 262 -1.48 4.35 -2.51
C GLY A 262 -2.66 3.46 -2.95
N HIS A 263 -2.45 2.51 -3.85
CA HIS A 263 -3.47 1.59 -4.38
C HIS A 263 -3.25 0.17 -3.85
N MET A 264 -3.52 -0.02 -2.56
CA MET A 264 -3.13 -1.21 -1.82
C MET A 264 -4.06 -2.40 -2.07
N PHE A 265 -3.56 -3.61 -1.84
CA PHE A 265 -4.39 -4.79 -1.68
C PHE A 265 -5.02 -4.78 -0.28
N ILE A 266 -6.36 -4.86 -0.18
CA ILE A 266 -7.07 -4.90 1.11
C ILE A 266 -7.28 -6.36 1.50
N THR A 267 -6.64 -6.78 2.59
CA THR A 267 -6.73 -8.15 3.11
C THR A 267 -8.03 -8.38 3.90
N SER A 268 -8.35 -9.62 4.23
CA SER A 268 -9.45 -9.96 5.17
C SER A 268 -8.98 -10.06 6.63
N LYS A 269 -7.69 -9.70 6.90
CA LYS A 269 -7.09 -9.71 8.23
C LYS A 269 -7.35 -8.41 8.96
N ARG A 270 -7.68 -8.51 10.26
CA ARG A 270 -7.82 -7.32 11.10
C ARG A 270 -6.44 -6.73 11.43
N ASP A 271 -6.37 -5.39 11.56
CA ASP A 271 -5.15 -4.69 11.99
C ASP A 271 -4.58 -5.29 13.29
N LEU A 272 -5.45 -5.59 14.25
CA LEU A 272 -5.09 -6.15 15.55
C LEU A 272 -4.43 -7.53 15.46
N GLU A 273 -4.61 -8.28 14.38
CA GLU A 273 -3.92 -9.57 14.19
C GLU A 273 -2.41 -9.39 13.95
N TYR A 274 -1.95 -8.20 13.62
CA TYR A 274 -0.55 -7.85 13.41
C TYR A 274 0.07 -7.07 14.59
N MET A 275 -0.69 -6.89 15.66
CA MET A 275 -0.22 -6.25 16.88
C MET A 275 0.56 -7.27 17.75
N VAL A 276 1.69 -6.83 18.34
CA VAL A 276 2.52 -7.60 19.30
C VAL A 276 2.47 -7.01 20.69
#